data_ed3c7ebb0fd3ea3de53e947754d3aac2
#
_entry.id   ed3c7ebb0fd3ea3de53e947754d3aac2
#
_cell.length_a   1.000
_cell.length_b   1.000
_cell.length_c   1.000
_cell.angle_alpha   90.00
_cell.angle_beta   90.00
_cell.angle_gamma   90.00
#
_symmetry.space_group_name_H-M   'P 1'
#
loop_
_entity.id
_entity.type
_entity.pdbx_description
1 polymer ?
#
loop_
_entity_poly.entity_id
_entity_poly.type
_entity_poly.pdbx_seq_one_letter_code
_entity_poly.pdbx_strand_id
1 'polypeptide(L)'
;NFMLTPKIAGRILQAVRPRAGERVLEIGTGSGYLTAALAANGSDVRSLERRADLATRAAATLAALSIGNARIEHRDAYSPEALGSGVHDVIVLTASLPCDDERFERQLAIGGRLFAVVGRAPVMTAMLVERIGERDFRRTELFETQLEPLVGANGPAGFEF
;
A
#
# COMPACT_ATOMS: atom_id res chain seq x y z
N ASN A 1 0.18 -17.01 -6.22
CA ASN A 1 -0.56 -16.05 -5.39
C ASN A 1 0.10 -15.98 -4.03
N PHE A 2 1.10 -15.12 -3.90
CA PHE A 2 1.81 -14.96 -2.62
C PHE A 2 0.94 -14.08 -1.70
N MET A 3 0.37 -14.70 -0.68
CA MET A 3 -0.20 -13.94 0.43
C MET A 3 0.94 -13.30 1.23
N LEU A 4 0.73 -12.07 1.62
CA LEU A 4 1.62 -11.38 2.55
C LEU A 4 1.73 -12.19 3.84
N THR A 5 2.95 -12.52 4.26
CA THR A 5 3.13 -13.31 5.48
C THR A 5 2.78 -12.47 6.72
N PRO A 6 2.29 -13.07 7.80
CA PRO A 6 2.01 -12.35 9.04
C PRO A 6 3.22 -11.58 9.57
N LYS A 7 4.42 -12.10 9.39
CA LYS A 7 5.67 -11.43 9.77
C LYS A 7 5.85 -10.11 9.02
N ILE A 8 5.64 -10.11 7.71
CA ILE A 8 5.78 -8.90 6.88
C ILE A 8 4.65 -7.91 7.22
N ALA A 9 3.41 -8.39 7.37
CA ALA A 9 2.29 -7.55 7.81
C ALA A 9 2.59 -6.85 9.15
N GLY A 10 3.13 -7.58 10.12
CA GLY A 10 3.55 -7.00 11.41
C GLY A 10 4.62 -5.92 11.25
N ARG A 11 5.59 -6.12 10.37
CA ARG A 11 6.64 -5.13 10.09
C ARG A 11 6.10 -3.89 9.38
N ILE A 12 5.14 -4.06 8.47
CA ILE A 12 4.44 -2.94 7.83
C ILE A 12 3.73 -2.09 8.89
N LEU A 13 2.95 -2.72 9.76
CA LEU A 13 2.23 -2.03 10.84
C LEU A 13 3.16 -1.27 11.78
N GLN A 14 4.30 -1.87 12.14
CA GLN A 14 5.33 -1.20 12.95
C GLN A 14 5.97 0.00 12.24
N ALA A 15 6.14 -0.07 10.92
CA ALA A 15 6.73 1.01 10.14
C ALA A 15 5.77 2.18 9.96
N VAL A 16 4.52 1.90 9.56
CA VAL A 16 3.55 2.97 9.23
C VAL A 16 2.75 3.46 10.43
N ARG A 17 2.59 2.65 11.48
CA ARG A 17 1.92 2.99 12.74
C ARG A 17 0.62 3.79 12.53
N PRO A 18 -0.41 3.19 11.92
CA PRO A 18 -1.66 3.90 11.66
C PRO A 18 -2.32 4.33 12.97
N ARG A 19 -2.89 5.52 12.99
CA ARG A 19 -3.54 6.11 14.17
C ARG A 19 -5.02 6.31 13.92
N ALA A 20 -5.79 6.38 15.00
CA ALA A 20 -7.22 6.70 14.92
C ALA A 20 -7.47 8.00 14.13
N GLY A 21 -8.43 7.98 13.23
CA GLY A 21 -8.81 9.12 12.39
C GLY A 21 -7.91 9.37 11.19
N GLU A 22 -6.79 8.68 11.04
CA GLU A 22 -5.94 8.80 9.85
C GLU A 22 -6.59 8.13 8.63
N ARG A 23 -6.35 8.70 7.47
CA ARG A 23 -6.76 8.13 6.18
C ARG A 23 -5.68 7.24 5.63
N VAL A 24 -6.00 5.98 5.44
CA VAL A 24 -5.09 4.94 4.98
C VAL A 24 -5.52 4.45 3.59
N LEU A 25 -4.60 4.42 2.66
CA LEU A 25 -4.77 3.79 1.35
C LEU A 25 -3.91 2.53 1.28
N GLU A 26 -4.54 1.40 1.02
CA GLU A 26 -3.85 0.14 0.76
C GLU A 26 -3.99 -0.23 -0.71
N ILE A 27 -2.90 -0.61 -1.34
CA ILE A 27 -2.87 -1.11 -2.72
C ILE A 27 -2.54 -2.60 -2.69
N GLY A 28 -3.53 -3.41 -3.04
CA GLY A 28 -3.43 -4.88 -3.00
C GLY A 28 -4.01 -5.46 -1.71
N THR A 29 -5.33 -5.60 -1.68
CA THR A 29 -6.07 -6.11 -0.51
C THR A 29 -5.73 -7.57 -0.19
N GLY A 30 -5.62 -8.41 -1.21
CA GLY A 30 -5.41 -9.84 -1.06
C GLY A 30 -6.50 -10.50 -0.21
N SER A 31 -6.11 -11.11 0.91
CA SER A 31 -7.06 -11.75 1.84
C SER A 31 -7.86 -10.78 2.71
N GLY A 32 -7.47 -9.51 2.78
CA GLY A 32 -8.04 -8.51 3.69
C GLY A 32 -7.47 -8.53 5.11
N TYR A 33 -6.50 -9.41 5.39
CA TYR A 33 -5.88 -9.48 6.73
C TYR A 33 -5.20 -8.18 7.13
N LEU A 34 -4.34 -7.63 6.24
CA LEU A 34 -3.67 -6.37 6.52
C LEU A 34 -4.66 -5.20 6.56
N THR A 35 -5.66 -5.20 5.68
CA THR A 35 -6.75 -4.21 5.69
C THR A 35 -7.42 -4.14 7.06
N ALA A 36 -7.79 -5.30 7.62
CA ALA A 36 -8.39 -5.40 8.96
C ALA A 36 -7.43 -4.90 10.04
N ALA A 37 -6.16 -5.27 9.96
CA ALA A 37 -5.14 -4.84 10.92
C ALA A 37 -4.87 -3.33 10.86
N LEU A 38 -4.85 -2.74 9.67
CA LEU A 38 -4.73 -1.29 9.49
C LEU A 38 -5.93 -0.55 10.10
N ALA A 39 -7.13 -1.12 10.00
CA ALA A 39 -8.36 -0.55 10.54
C ALA A 39 -8.51 -0.71 12.06
N ALA A 40 -7.75 -1.61 12.69
CA ALA A 40 -7.93 -2.00 14.09
C ALA A 40 -7.78 -0.84 15.09
N ASN A 41 -6.99 0.18 14.75
CA ASN A 41 -6.75 1.35 15.61
C ASN A 41 -7.70 2.51 15.35
N GLY A 42 -8.76 2.32 14.53
CA GLY A 42 -9.76 3.36 14.24
C GLY A 42 -9.37 4.31 13.11
N SER A 43 -8.41 3.94 12.28
CA SER A 43 -8.14 4.65 11.03
C SER A 43 -9.23 4.36 9.98
N ASP A 44 -9.40 5.25 9.02
CA ASP A 44 -10.30 5.06 7.87
C ASP A 44 -9.50 4.45 6.71
N VAL A 45 -9.75 3.19 6.39
CA VAL A 45 -9.00 2.42 5.41
C VAL A 45 -9.76 2.29 4.11
N ARG A 46 -9.13 2.68 3.03
CA ARG A 46 -9.54 2.41 1.66
C ARG A 46 -8.55 1.44 1.03
N SER A 47 -9.01 0.29 0.58
CA SER A 47 -8.17 -0.74 -0.02
C SER A 47 -8.57 -1.02 -1.46
N LEU A 48 -7.61 -1.00 -2.37
CA LEU A 48 -7.82 -1.29 -3.79
C LEU A 48 -7.36 -2.71 -4.10
N GLU A 49 -8.23 -3.48 -4.75
CA GLU A 49 -7.92 -4.83 -5.22
C GLU A 49 -8.28 -4.95 -6.71
N ARG A 50 -7.29 -5.33 -7.50
CA ARG A 50 -7.45 -5.51 -8.93
C ARG A 50 -8.28 -6.73 -9.32
N ARG A 51 -8.25 -7.78 -8.48
CA ARG A 51 -8.97 -9.03 -8.73
C ARG A 51 -10.34 -9.01 -8.06
N ALA A 52 -11.39 -9.12 -8.88
CA ALA A 52 -12.78 -9.08 -8.41
C ALA A 52 -13.10 -10.17 -7.37
N ASP A 53 -12.58 -11.39 -7.58
CA ASP A 53 -12.80 -12.52 -6.68
C ASP A 53 -12.18 -12.28 -5.29
N LEU A 54 -10.99 -11.71 -5.23
CA LEU A 54 -10.34 -11.35 -3.97
C LEU A 54 -11.03 -10.17 -3.29
N ALA A 55 -11.39 -9.14 -4.04
CA ALA A 55 -12.11 -7.99 -3.51
C ALA A 55 -13.42 -8.41 -2.83
N THR A 56 -14.19 -9.28 -3.51
CA THR A 56 -15.46 -9.79 -2.97
C THR A 56 -15.27 -10.61 -1.70
N ARG A 57 -14.28 -11.51 -1.68
CA ARG A 57 -13.99 -12.33 -0.51
C ARG A 57 -13.53 -11.51 0.68
N ALA A 58 -12.62 -10.58 0.45
CA ALA A 58 -12.09 -9.71 1.50
C ALA A 58 -13.19 -8.81 2.07
N ALA A 59 -14.05 -8.24 1.23
CA ALA A 59 -15.20 -7.45 1.70
C ALA A 59 -16.15 -8.26 2.58
N ALA A 60 -16.43 -9.51 2.19
CA ALA A 60 -17.25 -10.42 2.99
C ALA A 60 -16.59 -10.75 4.35
N THR A 61 -15.27 -10.95 4.36
CA THR A 61 -14.52 -11.18 5.60
C THR A 61 -14.59 -9.98 6.54
N LEU A 62 -14.39 -8.77 6.03
CA LEU A 62 -14.49 -7.54 6.84
C LEU A 62 -15.91 -7.37 7.42
N ALA A 63 -16.93 -7.64 6.62
CA ALA A 63 -18.32 -7.58 7.07
C ALA A 63 -18.62 -8.60 8.17
N ALA A 64 -18.15 -9.85 8.03
CA ALA A 64 -18.29 -10.90 9.03
C ALA A 64 -17.59 -10.56 10.36
N LEU A 65 -16.49 -9.81 10.30
CA LEU A 65 -15.76 -9.32 11.47
C LEU A 65 -16.31 -7.98 12.01
N SER A 66 -17.38 -7.46 11.44
CA SER A 66 -17.99 -6.18 11.82
C SER A 66 -17.02 -4.99 11.74
N ILE A 67 -16.10 -5.01 10.77
CA ILE A 67 -15.16 -3.93 10.52
C ILE A 67 -15.83 -2.91 9.61
N GLY A 68 -16.27 -1.77 10.17
CA GLY A 68 -17.01 -0.74 9.45
C GLY A 68 -16.17 0.43 8.94
N ASN A 69 -14.92 0.54 9.38
CA ASN A 69 -14.00 1.63 9.02
C ASN A 69 -12.98 1.23 7.95
N ALA A 70 -13.25 0.18 7.20
CA ALA A 70 -12.48 -0.22 6.03
C ALA A 70 -13.43 -0.53 4.88
N ARG A 71 -13.08 -0.10 3.68
CA ARG A 71 -13.79 -0.41 2.45
C ARG A 71 -12.83 -0.95 1.40
N ILE A 72 -13.29 -1.94 0.65
CA ILE A 72 -12.54 -2.57 -0.42
C ILE A 72 -13.20 -2.19 -1.75
N GLU A 73 -12.39 -1.72 -2.68
CA GLU A 73 -12.83 -1.39 -4.03
C GLU A 73 -12.16 -2.31 -5.04
N HIS A 74 -12.97 -2.93 -5.89
CA HIS A 74 -12.45 -3.63 -7.07
C HIS A 74 -11.95 -2.60 -8.07
N ARG A 75 -10.65 -2.32 -8.05
CA ARG A 75 -10.05 -1.29 -8.89
C ARG A 75 -8.56 -1.53 -9.09
N ASP A 76 -8.10 -1.26 -10.30
CA ASP A 76 -6.66 -1.21 -10.60
C ASP A 76 -6.09 0.15 -10.12
N ALA A 77 -4.98 0.12 -9.38
CA ALA A 77 -4.36 1.34 -8.84
C ALA A 77 -3.88 2.31 -9.93
N TYR A 78 -3.60 1.80 -11.12
CA TYR A 78 -3.18 2.61 -12.27
C TYR A 78 -4.33 3.05 -13.18
N SER A 79 -5.57 2.67 -12.86
CA SER A 79 -6.73 3.18 -13.60
C SER A 79 -6.95 4.67 -13.33
N PRO A 80 -7.54 5.42 -14.26
CA PRO A 80 -7.85 6.82 -14.06
C PRO A 80 -8.60 7.04 -12.74
N GLU A 81 -8.22 8.07 -12.00
CA GLU A 81 -8.84 8.46 -10.72
C GLU A 81 -8.84 7.38 -9.61
N ALA A 82 -8.11 6.28 -9.80
CA ALA A 82 -8.08 5.20 -8.81
C ALA A 82 -7.63 5.67 -7.43
N LEU A 83 -6.60 6.51 -7.39
CA LEU A 83 -6.04 7.04 -6.14
C LEU A 83 -6.91 8.16 -5.54
N GLY A 84 -7.84 8.71 -6.31
CA GLY A 84 -8.69 9.82 -5.89
C GLY A 84 -7.96 11.17 -5.91
N SER A 85 -8.67 12.21 -5.50
CA SER A 85 -8.16 13.59 -5.43
C SER A 85 -7.71 14.01 -4.03
N GLY A 86 -7.99 13.20 -3.03
CA GLY A 86 -7.63 13.47 -1.65
C GLY A 86 -6.22 13.01 -1.31
N VAL A 87 -5.72 13.49 -0.18
CA VAL A 87 -4.45 13.04 0.38
C VAL A 87 -4.67 11.98 1.45
N HIS A 88 -3.64 11.17 1.71
CA HIS A 88 -3.66 10.10 2.69
C HIS A 88 -2.54 10.31 3.71
N ASP A 89 -2.79 9.94 4.96
CA ASP A 89 -1.78 9.97 6.02
C ASP A 89 -0.87 8.75 5.95
N VAL A 90 -1.39 7.64 5.48
CA VAL A 90 -0.66 6.39 5.30
C VAL A 90 -1.01 5.78 3.95
N ILE A 91 0.02 5.33 3.23
CA ILE A 91 -0.15 4.52 2.02
C ILE A 91 0.68 3.25 2.18
N VAL A 92 0.08 2.11 1.88
CA VAL A 92 0.74 0.79 1.93
C VAL A 92 0.59 0.09 0.59
N LEU A 93 1.71 -0.25 -0.03
CA LEU A 93 1.72 -1.13 -1.20
C LEU A 93 2.11 -2.53 -0.76
N THR A 94 1.28 -3.50 -1.06
CA THR A 94 1.51 -4.93 -0.76
C THR A 94 2.15 -5.70 -1.92
N ALA A 95 2.49 -4.99 -2.98
CA ALA A 95 3.22 -5.48 -4.14
C ALA A 95 4.45 -4.61 -4.37
N SER A 96 5.46 -5.14 -5.07
CA SER A 96 6.69 -4.41 -5.30
C SER A 96 6.61 -3.45 -6.48
N LEU A 97 7.42 -2.40 -6.41
CA LEU A 97 7.65 -1.45 -7.48
C LEU A 97 9.06 -1.64 -8.06
N PRO A 98 9.26 -1.53 -9.37
CA PRO A 98 10.60 -1.62 -9.96
C PRO A 98 11.49 -0.43 -9.60
N CYS A 99 10.89 0.71 -9.30
CA CYS A 99 11.52 1.94 -8.81
C CYS A 99 10.50 2.77 -8.05
N ASP A 100 10.94 3.87 -7.43
CA ASP A 100 10.04 4.82 -6.78
C ASP A 100 8.97 5.32 -7.78
N ASP A 101 7.74 5.44 -7.30
CA ASP A 101 6.61 5.92 -8.10
C ASP A 101 5.99 7.16 -7.44
N GLU A 102 6.27 8.31 -8.02
CA GLU A 102 5.79 9.60 -7.53
C GLU A 102 4.26 9.71 -7.46
N ARG A 103 3.52 8.91 -8.22
CA ARG A 103 2.05 8.93 -8.16
C ARG A 103 1.53 8.60 -6.78
N PHE A 104 2.14 7.63 -6.11
CA PHE A 104 1.78 7.27 -4.75
C PHE A 104 2.30 8.30 -3.74
N GLU A 105 3.52 8.77 -3.92
CA GLU A 105 4.14 9.74 -3.01
C GLU A 105 3.38 11.07 -2.99
N ARG A 106 2.90 11.52 -4.13
CA ARG A 106 2.12 12.77 -4.25
C ARG A 106 0.76 12.69 -3.54
N GLN A 107 0.26 11.49 -3.27
CA GLN A 107 -0.97 11.27 -2.52
C GLN A 107 -0.78 11.36 -1.00
N LEU A 108 0.45 11.50 -0.51
CA LEU A 108 0.72 11.70 0.91
C LEU A 108 0.39 13.12 1.34
N ALA A 109 -0.27 13.23 2.51
CA ALA A 109 -0.30 14.47 3.26
C ALA A 109 1.12 14.81 3.75
N ILE A 110 1.39 16.09 4.02
CA ILE A 110 2.62 16.48 4.72
C ILE A 110 2.58 15.83 6.12
N GLY A 111 3.66 15.15 6.50
CA GLY A 111 3.69 14.30 7.68
C GLY A 111 3.18 12.88 7.45
N GLY A 112 2.66 12.58 6.27
CA GLY A 112 2.25 11.23 5.87
C GLY A 112 3.44 10.33 5.53
N ARG A 113 3.18 9.02 5.48
CA ARG A 113 4.19 8.00 5.22
C ARG A 113 3.66 6.89 4.33
N LEU A 114 4.55 6.37 3.51
CA LEU A 114 4.28 5.32 2.55
C LEU A 114 5.23 4.16 2.77
N PHE A 115 4.68 2.95 2.82
CA PHE A 115 5.44 1.71 2.77
C PHE A 115 5.40 1.15 1.35
N ALA A 116 6.55 0.85 0.79
CA ALA A 116 6.70 0.17 -0.50
C ALA A 116 7.91 -0.76 -0.48
N VAL A 117 7.85 -1.81 -1.28
CA VAL A 117 9.02 -2.65 -1.58
C VAL A 117 9.50 -2.29 -2.98
N VAL A 118 10.74 -1.87 -3.08
CA VAL A 118 11.31 -1.32 -4.32
C VAL A 118 12.47 -2.18 -4.79
N GLY A 119 12.51 -2.43 -6.08
CA GLY A 119 13.55 -3.20 -6.74
C GLY A 119 13.00 -4.32 -7.60
N ARG A 120 13.91 -5.16 -8.08
CA ARG A 120 13.58 -6.35 -8.88
C ARG A 120 14.26 -7.56 -8.27
N ALA A 121 13.58 -8.71 -8.30
CA ALA A 121 14.15 -9.95 -7.81
C ALA A 121 15.55 -10.20 -8.44
N PRO A 122 16.53 -10.68 -7.66
CA PRO A 122 16.42 -11.10 -6.26
C PRO A 122 16.60 -9.98 -5.22
N VAL A 123 16.89 -8.74 -5.65
CA VAL A 123 17.22 -7.63 -4.75
C VAL A 123 16.06 -6.63 -4.69
N MET A 124 15.30 -6.69 -3.60
CA MET A 124 14.22 -5.75 -3.29
C MET A 124 14.35 -5.28 -1.85
N THR A 125 14.07 -4.00 -1.62
CA THR A 125 14.19 -3.38 -0.30
C THR A 125 12.87 -2.77 0.11
N ALA A 126 12.41 -3.08 1.32
CA ALA A 126 11.28 -2.40 1.94
C ALA A 126 11.71 -1.00 2.37
N MET A 127 10.94 0.00 1.95
CA MET A 127 11.18 1.42 2.15
C MET A 127 10.06 2.06 2.93
N LEU A 128 10.40 2.99 3.81
CA LEU A 128 9.46 3.96 4.36
C LEU A 128 9.78 5.33 3.74
N VAL A 129 8.79 5.89 3.05
CA VAL A 129 8.87 7.23 2.48
C VAL A 129 8.00 8.16 3.29
N GLU A 130 8.58 9.18 3.89
CA GLU A 130 7.87 10.18 4.69
C GLU A 130 7.86 11.51 3.94
N ARG A 131 6.69 12.12 3.80
CA ARG A 131 6.59 13.47 3.25
C ARG A 131 6.82 14.48 4.35
N ILE A 132 7.99 15.12 4.35
CA ILE A 132 8.42 16.07 5.40
C ILE A 132 8.17 17.53 5.04
N GLY A 133 7.83 17.81 3.80
CA GLY A 133 7.50 19.14 3.29
C GLY A 133 6.75 19.06 1.98
N GLU A 134 6.45 20.20 1.37
CA GLU A 134 5.65 20.25 0.14
C GLU A 134 6.27 19.41 -0.99
N ARG A 135 7.61 19.48 -1.14
CA ARG A 135 8.39 18.76 -2.15
C ARG A 135 9.51 17.91 -1.55
N ASP A 136 9.52 17.75 -0.24
CA ASP A 136 10.59 17.09 0.48
C ASP A 136 10.12 15.75 1.02
N PHE A 137 10.88 14.70 0.70
CA PHE A 137 10.62 13.33 1.11
C PHE A 137 11.86 12.75 1.77
N ARG A 138 11.66 12.03 2.87
CA ARG A 138 12.71 11.26 3.52
C ARG A 138 12.48 9.78 3.24
N ARG A 139 13.50 9.09 2.75
CA ARG A 139 13.47 7.67 2.43
C ARG A 139 14.34 6.89 3.41
N THR A 140 13.77 5.88 4.01
CA THR A 140 14.46 5.00 4.97
C THR A 140 14.35 3.57 4.50
N GLU A 141 15.49 2.91 4.31
CA GLU A 141 15.53 1.47 4.06
C GLU A 141 15.23 0.71 5.37
N LEU A 142 14.33 -0.25 5.30
CA LEU A 142 13.89 -0.99 6.48
C LEU A 142 14.48 -2.39 6.55
N PHE A 143 14.28 -3.18 5.49
CA PHE A 143 14.75 -4.56 5.39
C PHE A 143 14.66 -5.07 3.96
N GLU A 144 15.38 -6.15 3.66
CA GLU A 144 15.27 -6.85 2.39
C GLU A 144 14.11 -7.84 2.43
N THR A 145 13.34 -7.90 1.35
CA THR A 145 12.24 -8.84 1.17
C THR A 145 11.90 -8.94 -0.32
N GLN A 146 11.07 -9.90 -0.67
CA GLN A 146 10.59 -10.04 -2.05
C GLN A 146 9.06 -10.07 -2.03
N LEU A 147 8.45 -9.26 -2.89
CA LEU A 147 7.02 -9.27 -3.17
C LEU A 147 6.78 -9.39 -4.67
N GLU A 148 5.62 -9.91 -5.04
CA GLU A 148 5.16 -9.90 -6.43
C GLU A 148 5.11 -8.46 -6.96
N PRO A 149 5.52 -8.24 -8.22
CA PRO A 149 5.43 -6.93 -8.84
C PRO A 149 3.99 -6.41 -8.91
N LEU A 150 3.80 -5.14 -8.65
CA LEU A 150 2.54 -4.47 -8.87
C LEU A 150 2.25 -4.40 -10.37
N VAL A 151 1.12 -4.95 -10.78
CA VAL A 151 0.73 -4.98 -12.19
C VAL A 151 0.49 -3.55 -12.68
N GLY A 152 1.11 -3.21 -13.80
CA GLY A 152 1.06 -1.86 -14.39
C GLY A 152 2.18 -0.92 -13.94
N ALA A 153 2.99 -1.32 -12.94
CA ALA A 153 4.16 -0.53 -12.57
C ALA A 153 5.21 -0.55 -13.68
N ASN A 154 5.57 0.63 -14.18
CA ASN A 154 6.61 0.78 -15.19
C ASN A 154 7.95 1.02 -14.50
N GLY A 155 8.96 0.24 -14.89
CA GLY A 155 10.33 0.54 -14.55
C GLY A 155 10.84 1.80 -15.26
N PRO A 156 12.03 2.32 -14.88
CA PRO A 156 12.68 3.33 -15.68
C PRO A 156 12.77 2.83 -17.11
N ALA A 157 12.56 3.71 -18.09
CA ALA A 157 12.68 3.39 -19.51
C ALA A 157 14.01 2.66 -19.72
N GLY A 158 13.96 1.38 -20.07
CA GLY A 158 15.16 0.61 -20.32
C GLY A 158 15.90 1.26 -21.47
N PHE A 159 17.19 1.50 -21.30
CA PHE A 159 18.03 1.76 -22.44
C PHE A 159 18.00 0.49 -23.28
N GLU A 160 17.31 0.53 -24.39
CA GLU A 160 17.50 -0.46 -25.45
C GLU A 160 18.84 -0.14 -26.11
N PHE A 161 19.79 -1.10 -26.03
CA PHE A 161 21.04 -1.06 -26.79
C PHE A 161 20.81 -1.60 -28.21
#